data_bcbe5edceae374b7a5954e37aea6f706
#
_entry.id   bcbe5edceae374b7a5954e37aea6f706
#
_cell.length_a   1.000
_cell.length_b   1.000
_cell.length_c   1.000
_cell.angle_alpha   90.00
_cell.angle_beta   90.00
_cell.angle_gamma   90.00
#
_symmetry.space_group_name_H-M   'P 1'
#
loop_
_entity.id
_entity.type
_entity.pdbx_description
1 polymer ?
#
loop_
_entity_poly.entity_id
_entity_poly.type
_entity_poly.pdbx_seq_one_letter_code
_entity_poly.pdbx_strand_id
1 'polypeptide(L)'
;MQYDVEYTDTFGGESNYSWVRRATITMPELTHYGYDGGTNYCKANKIYQRELMKKAKAAVGITGLRGKTENYGDMIDFRPYGCCTVLFITANV
;
A
#
# COMPACT_ATOMS: atom_id res chain seq x y z
N MET A 1 2.99 -12.41 4.97
CA MET A 1 3.78 -11.20 5.22
C MET A 1 2.91 -10.09 5.76
N GLN A 2 3.39 -9.39 6.76
CA GLN A 2 2.64 -8.28 7.37
C GLN A 2 3.15 -6.94 6.90
N TYR A 3 2.24 -5.98 6.83
CA TYR A 3 2.55 -4.60 6.47
C TYR A 3 1.89 -3.66 7.48
N ASP A 4 2.63 -2.62 7.85
CA ASP A 4 2.08 -1.50 8.59
C ASP A 4 1.56 -0.46 7.61
N VAL A 5 0.34 0.01 7.85
CA VAL A 5 -0.33 0.99 7.00
C VAL A 5 -0.55 2.26 7.81
N GLU A 6 -0.17 3.40 7.24
CA GLU A 6 -0.31 4.69 7.89
C GLU A 6 -0.87 5.69 6.89
N TYR A 7 -1.97 6.36 7.26
CA TYR A 7 -2.62 7.35 6.44
C TYR A 7 -2.70 8.66 7.21
N THR A 8 -2.12 9.71 6.66
CA THR A 8 -2.01 11.01 7.34
C THR A 8 -2.24 12.15 6.34
N ASP A 9 -2.46 13.35 6.88
CA ASP A 9 -2.54 14.57 6.08
C ASP A 9 -1.15 15.03 5.63
N THR A 10 -1.13 15.91 4.63
CA THR A 10 0.11 16.54 4.16
C THR A 10 0.02 18.05 4.30
N PHE A 11 1.18 18.66 4.48
CA PHE A 11 1.34 20.10 4.45
C PHE A 11 2.58 20.44 3.64
N GLY A 12 2.39 21.24 2.58
CA GLY A 12 3.50 21.54 1.68
C GLY A 12 4.05 20.31 0.94
N GLY A 13 3.24 19.28 0.77
CA GLY A 13 3.65 18.02 0.13
C GLY A 13 4.29 17.00 1.06
N GLU A 14 4.54 17.34 2.31
CA GLU A 14 5.14 16.44 3.30
C GLU A 14 4.10 15.95 4.30
N SER A 15 4.30 14.74 4.84
CA SER A 15 3.43 14.18 5.87
C SER A 15 3.44 15.08 7.12
N ASN A 16 2.27 15.46 7.59
CA ASN A 16 2.12 16.44 8.66
C ASN A 16 1.70 15.85 10.00
N TYR A 17 1.03 14.68 9.97
CA TYR A 17 0.58 13.98 11.16
C TYR A 17 -0.31 14.81 12.11
N SER A 18 -1.08 15.78 11.59
CA SER A 18 -2.09 16.46 12.42
C SER A 18 -3.19 15.48 12.84
N TRP A 19 -3.40 14.44 12.05
CA TRP A 19 -4.17 13.23 12.37
C TRP A 19 -3.52 12.06 11.66
N VAL A 20 -3.76 10.85 12.14
CA VAL A 20 -3.22 9.64 11.51
C VAL A 20 -4.16 8.48 11.75
N ARG A 21 -4.33 7.64 10.71
CA ARG A 21 -4.99 6.34 10.81
C ARG A 21 -3.94 5.27 10.59
N ARG A 22 -3.88 4.31 11.49
CA ARG A 22 -2.92 3.20 11.42
C ARG A 22 -3.64 1.88 11.39
N ALA A 23 -3.08 0.93 10.66
CA ALA A 23 -3.57 -0.43 10.59
C ALA A 23 -2.41 -1.37 10.27
N THR A 24 -2.60 -2.65 10.58
CA THR A 24 -1.69 -3.71 10.15
C THR A 24 -2.49 -4.65 9.26
N ILE A 25 -1.94 -5.01 8.11
CA ILE A 25 -2.57 -5.94 7.19
C ILE A 25 -1.65 -7.13 6.95
N THR A 26 -2.24 -8.27 6.64
CA THR A 26 -1.52 -9.51 6.32
C THR A 26 -1.83 -9.90 4.89
N MET A 27 -0.77 -10.19 4.12
CA MET A 27 -0.89 -10.66 2.75
C MET A 27 -0.46 -12.12 2.66
N PRO A 28 -1.17 -12.94 1.84
CA PRO A 28 -0.69 -14.28 1.54
C PRO A 28 0.60 -14.21 0.71
N GLU A 29 1.30 -15.32 0.60
CA GLU A 29 2.53 -15.40 -0.20
C GLU A 29 2.21 -15.33 -1.69
N LEU A 30 3.25 -15.05 -2.50
CA LEU A 30 3.12 -14.98 -3.96
C LEU A 30 2.56 -16.25 -4.58
N THR A 31 2.79 -17.41 -3.96
CA THR A 31 2.24 -18.70 -4.42
C THR A 31 0.71 -18.69 -4.44
N HIS A 32 0.08 -17.96 -3.55
CA HIS A 32 -1.38 -17.79 -3.53
C HIS A 32 -1.90 -17.10 -4.80
N TYR A 33 -1.06 -16.28 -5.43
CA TYR A 33 -1.39 -15.55 -6.67
C TYR A 33 -0.83 -16.22 -7.92
N GLY A 34 -0.47 -17.49 -7.82
CA GLY A 34 -0.05 -18.30 -8.95
C GLY A 34 1.44 -18.32 -9.23
N TYR A 35 2.27 -17.79 -8.34
CA TYR A 35 3.72 -17.90 -8.50
C TYR A 35 4.16 -19.35 -8.29
N ASP A 36 4.86 -19.90 -9.28
CA ASP A 36 5.31 -21.29 -9.27
C ASP A 36 6.83 -21.46 -9.09
N GLY A 37 7.53 -20.37 -8.78
CA GLY A 37 8.97 -20.36 -8.64
C GLY A 37 9.73 -20.19 -9.96
N GLY A 38 9.00 -20.06 -11.07
CA GLY A 38 9.57 -19.93 -12.42
C GLY A 38 9.49 -18.53 -12.97
N THR A 39 9.12 -18.41 -14.25
CA THR A 39 9.14 -17.16 -15.00
C THR A 39 7.91 -16.28 -14.80
N ASN A 40 6.91 -16.73 -14.04
CA ASN A 40 5.66 -16.00 -13.86
C ASN A 40 5.67 -15.04 -12.66
N TYR A 41 6.84 -14.71 -12.11
CA TYR A 41 6.98 -13.80 -10.96
C TYR A 41 6.33 -12.45 -11.23
N CYS A 42 6.59 -11.83 -12.38
CA CYS A 42 6.06 -10.50 -12.68
C CYS A 42 4.53 -10.49 -12.71
N LYS A 43 3.92 -11.53 -13.26
CA LYS A 43 2.47 -11.66 -13.33
C LYS A 43 1.86 -11.82 -11.93
N ALA A 44 2.42 -12.72 -11.14
CA ALA A 44 1.96 -12.96 -9.77
C ALA A 44 2.16 -11.72 -8.89
N ASN A 45 3.31 -11.06 -9.01
CA ASN A 45 3.61 -9.87 -8.24
C ASN A 45 2.68 -8.70 -8.59
N LYS A 46 2.27 -8.59 -9.85
CA LYS A 46 1.30 -7.56 -10.28
C LYS A 46 -0.03 -7.73 -9.56
N ILE A 47 -0.52 -8.95 -9.46
CA ILE A 47 -1.75 -9.27 -8.74
C ILE A 47 -1.56 -8.99 -7.24
N TYR A 48 -0.44 -9.42 -6.70
CA TYR A 48 -0.07 -9.20 -5.29
C TYR A 48 -0.10 -7.72 -4.93
N GLN A 49 0.57 -6.88 -5.72
CA GLN A 49 0.64 -5.43 -5.46
C GLN A 49 -0.73 -4.76 -5.54
N ARG A 50 -1.57 -5.21 -6.47
CA ARG A 50 -2.95 -4.71 -6.59
C ARG A 50 -3.76 -5.04 -5.35
N GLU A 51 -3.69 -6.27 -4.87
CA GLU A 51 -4.41 -6.70 -3.68
C GLU A 51 -3.88 -6.03 -2.41
N LEU A 52 -2.56 -5.84 -2.32
CA LEU A 52 -1.94 -5.12 -1.22
C LEU A 52 -2.48 -3.70 -1.12
N MET A 53 -2.52 -2.97 -2.24
CA MET A 53 -3.05 -1.61 -2.28
C MET A 53 -4.52 -1.58 -1.91
N LYS A 54 -5.31 -2.53 -2.41
CA LYS A 54 -6.74 -2.63 -2.11
C LYS A 54 -6.98 -2.85 -0.62
N LYS A 55 -6.26 -3.78 -0.01
CA LYS A 55 -6.37 -4.05 1.43
C LYS A 55 -5.95 -2.86 2.28
N ALA A 56 -4.86 -2.21 1.90
CA ALA A 56 -4.34 -1.05 2.63
C ALA A 56 -5.35 0.11 2.61
N LYS A 57 -5.92 0.41 1.45
CA LYS A 57 -6.95 1.44 1.32
C LYS A 57 -8.18 1.12 2.15
N ALA A 58 -8.64 -0.13 2.13
CA ALA A 58 -9.79 -0.55 2.91
C ALA A 58 -9.53 -0.44 4.41
N ALA A 59 -8.32 -0.78 4.86
CA ALA A 59 -7.96 -0.75 6.28
C ALA A 59 -8.02 0.66 6.87
N VAL A 60 -7.77 1.69 6.07
CA VAL A 60 -7.81 3.09 6.52
C VAL A 60 -9.02 3.86 5.99
N GLY A 61 -9.94 3.18 5.32
CA GLY A 61 -11.23 3.77 4.92
C GLY A 61 -11.19 4.64 3.68
N ILE A 62 -10.28 4.41 2.76
CA ILE A 62 -10.15 5.19 1.51
C ILE A 62 -10.36 4.34 0.27
N THR A 63 -11.15 3.28 0.36
CA THR A 63 -11.47 2.40 -0.77
C THR A 63 -11.99 3.23 -1.96
N GLY A 64 -11.45 2.96 -3.14
CA GLY A 64 -11.89 3.63 -4.37
C GLY A 64 -11.17 4.92 -4.71
N LEU A 65 -10.37 5.48 -3.81
CA LEU A 65 -9.57 6.66 -4.13
C LEU A 65 -8.46 6.30 -5.11
N ARG A 66 -8.29 7.16 -6.11
CA ARG A 66 -7.22 7.04 -7.10
C ARG A 66 -6.13 8.04 -6.79
N GLY A 67 -4.90 7.71 -7.15
CA GLY A 67 -3.78 8.58 -6.90
C GLY A 67 -2.50 8.06 -7.53
N LYS A 68 -1.40 8.71 -7.17
CA LYS A 68 -0.07 8.33 -7.61
C LYS A 68 0.57 7.39 -6.59
N THR A 69 1.08 6.26 -7.08
CA THR A 69 1.78 5.27 -6.26
C THR A 69 3.28 5.29 -6.59
N GLU A 70 4.13 5.33 -5.58
CA GLU A 70 5.56 5.15 -5.73
C GLU A 70 6.04 4.01 -4.84
N ASN A 71 6.82 3.11 -5.40
CA ASN A 71 7.35 1.94 -4.69
C ASN A 71 8.84 2.11 -4.46
N TYR A 72 9.25 2.08 -3.19
CA TYR A 72 10.64 2.23 -2.76
C TYR A 72 11.26 0.91 -2.28
N GLY A 73 10.64 -0.22 -2.62
CA GLY A 73 11.11 -1.53 -2.20
C GLY A 73 10.40 -2.01 -0.94
N ASP A 74 10.83 -1.57 0.22
CA ASP A 74 10.25 -1.92 1.51
C ASP A 74 9.10 -1.01 1.94
N MET A 75 8.88 0.10 1.23
CA MET A 75 7.81 1.04 1.49
C MET A 75 7.13 1.47 0.19
N ILE A 76 5.81 1.61 0.25
CA ILE A 76 5.00 2.15 -0.84
C ILE A 76 4.35 3.43 -0.35
N ASP A 77 4.40 4.46 -1.19
CA ASP A 77 3.81 5.77 -0.96
C ASP A 77 2.66 5.95 -1.96
N PHE A 78 1.49 6.28 -1.46
CA PHE A 78 0.31 6.54 -2.29
C PHE A 78 -0.28 7.89 -1.94
N ARG A 79 -0.41 8.77 -2.94
CA ARG A 79 -0.95 10.12 -2.80
C ARG A 79 -2.24 10.25 -3.60
N PRO A 80 -3.42 10.27 -2.94
CA PRO A 80 -4.69 10.43 -3.64
C PRO A 80 -4.78 11.77 -4.37
N TYR A 81 -5.34 11.75 -5.57
CA TYR A 81 -5.58 12.97 -6.33
C TYR A 81 -6.64 13.84 -5.63
N GLY A 82 -6.40 15.13 -5.58
CA GLY A 82 -7.34 16.08 -5.02
C GLY A 82 -7.42 16.08 -3.50
N CYS A 83 -6.59 15.29 -2.82
CA CYS A 83 -6.54 15.23 -1.37
C CYS A 83 -5.15 15.61 -0.88
N CYS A 84 -5.10 16.37 0.23
CA CYS A 84 -3.84 16.68 0.90
C CYS A 84 -3.53 15.58 1.92
N THR A 85 -3.32 14.37 1.42
CA THR A 85 -3.08 13.17 2.25
C THR A 85 -2.05 12.25 1.60
N VAL A 86 -1.48 11.36 2.39
CA VAL A 86 -0.55 10.34 1.92
C VAL A 86 -0.77 9.04 2.68
N LEU A 87 -0.69 7.92 1.98
CA LEU A 87 -0.77 6.58 2.54
C LEU A 87 0.60 5.92 2.43
N PHE A 88 1.13 5.45 3.55
CA PHE A 88 2.37 4.68 3.59
C PHE A 88 2.06 3.21 3.88
N ILE A 89 2.66 2.32 3.11
CA ILE A 89 2.58 0.88 3.33
C ILE A 89 4.01 0.39 3.52
N THR A 90 4.34 -0.07 4.72
CA THR A 90 5.70 -0.47 5.07
C THR A 90 5.74 -1.94 5.43
N ALA A 91 6.65 -2.70 4.84
CA ALA A 91 6.82 -4.10 5.18
C ALA A 91 7.27 -4.23 6.64
N ASN A 92 6.54 -5.03 7.39
CA ASN A 92 6.83 -5.33 8.78
C ASN A 92 7.53 -6.69 8.84
N VAL A 93 8.84 -6.67 8.84
CA VAL A 93 9.68 -7.87 8.86
C VAL A 93 10.33 -8.08 10.20
#